data_08f34918ae21cfc5dabc3ed7dc1b89e5
#
_entry.id   08f34918ae21cfc5dabc3ed7dc1b89e5
#
_cell.length_a   1.000
_cell.length_b   1.000
_cell.length_c   1.000
_cell.angle_alpha   90.00
_cell.angle_beta   90.00
_cell.angle_gamma   90.00
#
_symmetry.space_group_name_H-M   'P 1'
#
loop_
_entity.id
_entity.type
_entity.pdbx_description
1 polymer ?
#
loop_
_entity_poly.entity_id
_entity_poly.type
_entity_poly.pdbx_seq_one_letter_code
_entity_poly.pdbx_strand_id
1 'polypeptide(L)'
;MKNSRLIIFASLVLAGILLVQFNQIPNLDKQLEQARVDLKQAKANQVKSQTIVSSPKSRQETVSNSTSRVNKFVQTFSNQPTSSYPDSLKGLASQKVINELTQTFAASVTFSDKAHYDVPLVGLQNAWGSDLEYLVIAKSDTQSVAYTITYDTDEKQVTDMSRLTLKGAFDNEK
;
A
#
# COMPACT_ATOMS: atom_id res chain seq x y z
N MET A 1 44.95 -44.02 29.43
CA MET A 1 44.05 -43.16 30.23
C MET A 1 43.74 -41.76 29.59
N LYS A 2 44.51 -41.25 28.64
CA LYS A 2 44.30 -39.92 28.03
C LYS A 2 43.10 -39.91 27.05
N ASN A 3 42.87 -40.98 26.30
CA ASN A 3 41.81 -41.08 25.29
C ASN A 3 40.38 -41.25 25.87
N SER A 4 40.29 -41.86 27.08
CA SER A 4 39.00 -42.03 27.75
C SER A 4 38.37 -40.68 28.20
N ARG A 5 39.21 -39.73 28.63
CA ARG A 5 38.76 -38.37 29.02
C ARG A 5 38.28 -37.56 27.83
N LEU A 6 38.87 -37.72 26.64
CA LEU A 6 38.48 -37.06 25.39
C LEU A 6 37.12 -37.55 24.88
N ILE A 7 36.86 -38.84 25.01
CA ILE A 7 35.56 -39.46 24.61
C ILE A 7 34.45 -38.94 25.54
N ILE A 8 34.70 -38.85 26.85
CA ILE A 8 33.71 -38.33 27.81
C ILE A 8 33.40 -36.85 27.54
N PHE A 9 34.41 -36.04 27.17
CA PHE A 9 34.19 -34.63 26.83
C PHE A 9 33.39 -34.50 25.54
N ALA A 10 33.70 -35.26 24.53
CA ALA A 10 32.98 -35.24 23.25
C ALA A 10 31.50 -35.67 23.41
N SER A 11 31.21 -36.70 24.23
CA SER A 11 29.84 -37.12 24.50
C SER A 11 29.03 -36.09 25.28
N LEU A 12 29.66 -35.35 26.19
CA LEU A 12 29.01 -34.27 26.95
C LEU A 12 28.65 -33.09 26.07
N VAL A 13 29.53 -32.70 25.12
CA VAL A 13 29.27 -31.64 24.14
C VAL A 13 28.14 -32.06 23.20
N LEU A 14 28.13 -33.31 22.74
CA LEU A 14 27.07 -33.82 21.86
C LEU A 14 25.72 -33.86 22.54
N ALA A 15 25.67 -34.28 23.81
CA ALA A 15 24.45 -34.25 24.63
C ALA A 15 23.95 -32.81 24.85
N GLY A 16 24.84 -31.85 25.06
CA GLY A 16 24.47 -30.43 25.17
C GLY A 16 23.84 -29.87 23.89
N ILE A 17 24.42 -30.20 22.72
CA ILE A 17 23.86 -29.79 21.43
C ILE A 17 22.46 -30.40 21.18
N LEU A 18 22.28 -31.65 21.51
CA LEU A 18 20.98 -32.34 21.40
C LEU A 18 19.91 -31.69 22.30
N LEU A 19 20.27 -31.34 23.54
CA LEU A 19 19.35 -30.66 24.46
C LEU A 19 18.91 -29.28 23.96
N VAL A 20 19.82 -28.52 23.36
CA VAL A 20 19.49 -27.21 22.77
C VAL A 20 18.55 -27.36 21.56
N GLN A 21 18.79 -28.36 20.70
CA GLN A 21 17.91 -28.64 19.57
C GLN A 21 16.52 -29.12 20.01
N PHE A 22 16.44 -29.99 21.04
CA PHE A 22 15.15 -30.43 21.59
C PHE A 22 14.32 -29.26 22.17
N ASN A 23 14.95 -28.27 22.73
CA ASN A 23 14.28 -27.08 23.27
C ASN A 23 13.77 -26.10 22.19
N GLN A 24 14.28 -26.22 20.95
CA GLN A 24 13.83 -25.39 19.83
C GLN A 24 12.62 -25.97 19.07
N ILE A 25 12.36 -27.27 19.18
CA ILE A 25 11.25 -27.96 18.48
C ILE A 25 9.89 -27.34 18.80
N PRO A 26 9.51 -27.10 20.09
CA PRO A 26 8.20 -26.52 20.39
C PRO A 26 8.01 -25.10 19.91
N ASN A 27 9.10 -24.34 19.68
CA ASN A 27 9.05 -23.01 19.07
C ASN A 27 8.81 -23.08 17.57
N LEU A 28 9.40 -24.04 16.88
CA LEU A 28 9.19 -24.27 15.45
C LEU A 28 7.75 -24.73 15.17
N ASP A 29 7.18 -25.60 16.00
CA ASP A 29 5.80 -26.02 15.86
C ASP A 29 4.82 -24.85 16.03
N LYS A 30 5.06 -23.95 16.99
CA LYS A 30 4.25 -22.73 17.16
C LYS A 30 4.36 -21.79 15.98
N GLN A 31 5.57 -21.60 15.43
CA GLN A 31 5.78 -20.75 14.25
C GLN A 31 5.10 -21.35 13.01
N LEU A 32 5.12 -22.68 12.86
CA LEU A 32 4.50 -23.37 11.76
C LEU A 32 2.97 -23.31 11.85
N GLU A 33 2.40 -23.41 13.05
CA GLU A 33 0.96 -23.24 13.28
C GLU A 33 0.52 -21.80 13.01
N GLN A 34 1.29 -20.82 13.48
CA GLN A 34 1.05 -19.39 13.17
C GLN A 34 1.08 -19.13 11.65
N ALA A 35 2.11 -19.61 10.96
CA ALA A 35 2.21 -19.47 9.51
C ALA A 35 1.05 -20.17 8.76
N ARG A 36 0.54 -21.27 9.26
CA ARG A 36 -0.66 -21.94 8.71
C ARG A 36 -1.93 -21.11 8.91
N VAL A 37 -2.09 -20.51 10.09
CA VAL A 37 -3.22 -19.62 10.38
C VAL A 37 -3.16 -18.39 9.48
N ASP A 38 -2.01 -17.75 9.38
CA ASP A 38 -1.79 -16.57 8.53
C ASP A 38 -2.04 -16.89 7.04
N LEU A 39 -1.55 -18.04 6.57
CA LEU A 39 -1.81 -18.52 5.21
C LEU A 39 -3.31 -18.79 4.96
N LYS A 40 -4.01 -19.36 5.94
CA LYS A 40 -5.44 -19.62 5.83
C LYS A 40 -6.24 -18.33 5.81
N GLN A 41 -5.83 -17.34 6.60
CA GLN A 41 -6.44 -16.02 6.64
C GLN A 41 -6.16 -15.23 5.35
N ALA A 42 -4.92 -15.27 4.85
CA ALA A 42 -4.56 -14.68 3.56
C ALA A 42 -5.33 -15.31 2.40
N LYS A 43 -5.47 -16.65 2.37
CA LYS A 43 -6.30 -17.34 1.37
C LYS A 43 -7.78 -16.99 1.48
N ALA A 44 -8.33 -16.87 2.68
CA ALA A 44 -9.73 -16.49 2.88
C ALA A 44 -9.99 -15.05 2.40
N ASN A 45 -9.06 -14.13 2.64
CA ASN A 45 -9.11 -12.76 2.14
C ASN A 45 -8.98 -12.72 0.62
N GLN A 46 -8.06 -13.50 0.04
CA GLN A 46 -7.89 -13.61 -1.41
C GLN A 46 -9.14 -14.14 -2.10
N VAL A 47 -9.81 -15.15 -1.52
CA VAL A 47 -11.08 -15.69 -2.05
C VAL A 47 -12.19 -14.64 -1.99
N LYS A 48 -12.29 -13.87 -0.90
CA LYS A 48 -13.25 -12.75 -0.82
C LYS A 48 -13.00 -11.69 -1.91
N SER A 49 -11.75 -11.27 -2.06
CA SER A 49 -11.37 -10.28 -3.08
C SER A 49 -11.63 -10.81 -4.50
N GLN A 50 -11.30 -12.06 -4.79
CA GLN A 50 -11.59 -12.68 -6.09
C GLN A 50 -13.10 -12.81 -6.37
N THR A 51 -13.92 -13.06 -5.37
CA THR A 51 -15.37 -13.18 -5.53
C THR A 51 -16.01 -11.81 -5.85
N ILE A 52 -15.51 -10.74 -5.25
CA ILE A 52 -15.97 -9.37 -5.53
C ILE A 52 -15.58 -8.95 -6.96
N VAL A 53 -14.37 -9.33 -7.41
CA VAL A 53 -13.85 -9.00 -8.74
C VAL A 53 -14.39 -9.91 -9.86
N SER A 54 -14.93 -11.08 -9.54
CA SER A 54 -15.35 -12.08 -10.54
C SER A 54 -16.75 -11.86 -11.12
N SER A 55 -17.63 -11.11 -10.43
CA SER A 55 -18.93 -10.72 -10.99
C SER A 55 -18.81 -9.44 -11.82
N PRO A 56 -19.14 -9.44 -13.12
CA PRO A 56 -18.99 -8.26 -13.96
C PRO A 56 -19.72 -7.03 -13.42
N LYS A 57 -20.91 -7.21 -12.84
CA LYS A 57 -21.73 -6.12 -12.29
C LYS A 57 -21.14 -5.55 -11.00
N SER A 58 -20.74 -6.42 -10.07
CA SER A 58 -20.11 -5.97 -8.80
C SER A 58 -18.74 -5.34 -9.05
N ARG A 59 -18.00 -5.84 -10.04
CA ARG A 59 -16.73 -5.25 -10.47
C ARG A 59 -16.91 -3.83 -11.01
N GLN A 60 -17.90 -3.64 -11.89
CA GLN A 60 -18.20 -2.33 -12.48
C GLN A 60 -18.65 -1.33 -11.40
N GLU A 61 -19.49 -1.76 -10.45
CA GLU A 61 -19.92 -0.92 -9.32
C GLU A 61 -18.75 -0.57 -8.40
N THR A 62 -17.89 -1.53 -8.07
CA THR A 62 -16.69 -1.30 -7.26
C THR A 62 -15.74 -0.32 -7.94
N VAL A 63 -15.46 -0.48 -9.24
CA VAL A 63 -14.60 0.44 -10.01
C VAL A 63 -15.24 1.83 -10.09
N SER A 64 -16.54 1.95 -10.33
CA SER A 64 -17.22 3.25 -10.37
C SER A 64 -17.14 3.99 -9.04
N ASN A 65 -17.41 3.28 -7.93
CA ASN A 65 -17.34 3.86 -6.59
C ASN A 65 -15.93 4.27 -6.20
N SER A 66 -14.93 3.43 -6.47
CA SER A 66 -13.52 3.75 -6.18
C SER A 66 -13.02 4.89 -7.06
N THR A 67 -13.36 4.95 -8.35
CA THR A 67 -13.05 6.06 -9.25
C THR A 67 -13.58 7.38 -8.69
N SER A 68 -14.83 7.41 -8.23
CA SER A 68 -15.44 8.60 -7.62
C SER A 68 -14.71 9.03 -6.34
N ARG A 69 -14.30 8.08 -5.51
CA ARG A 69 -13.56 8.37 -4.27
C ARG A 69 -12.14 8.86 -4.54
N VAL A 70 -11.44 8.24 -5.50
CA VAL A 70 -10.11 8.68 -5.96
C VAL A 70 -10.17 10.09 -6.55
N ASN A 71 -11.18 10.37 -7.39
CA ASN A 71 -11.41 11.72 -7.93
C ASN A 71 -11.60 12.73 -6.78
N LYS A 72 -12.50 12.43 -5.83
CA LYS A 72 -12.74 13.29 -4.67
C LYS A 72 -11.48 13.51 -3.83
N PHE A 73 -10.69 12.45 -3.62
CA PHE A 73 -9.41 12.55 -2.90
C PHE A 73 -8.47 13.54 -3.60
N VAL A 74 -8.25 13.39 -4.92
CA VAL A 74 -7.33 14.25 -5.68
C VAL A 74 -7.84 15.69 -5.73
N GLN A 75 -9.12 15.92 -5.98
CA GLN A 75 -9.71 17.25 -5.94
C GLN A 75 -9.54 17.90 -4.55
N THR A 76 -9.73 17.14 -3.48
CA THR A 76 -9.60 17.67 -2.13
C THR A 76 -8.17 18.08 -1.83
N PHE A 77 -7.18 17.19 -2.05
CA PHE A 77 -5.80 17.52 -1.70
C PHE A 77 -5.19 18.59 -2.63
N SER A 78 -5.61 18.67 -3.92
CA SER A 78 -5.09 19.66 -4.85
C SER A 78 -5.66 21.07 -4.63
N ASN A 79 -6.84 21.19 -4.03
CA ASN A 79 -7.55 22.47 -3.88
C ASN A 79 -7.67 22.95 -2.42
N GLN A 80 -7.24 22.16 -1.46
CA GLN A 80 -7.28 22.52 -0.05
C GLN A 80 -5.87 22.85 0.49
N PRO A 81 -5.76 23.75 1.47
CA PRO A 81 -4.48 24.02 2.10
C PRO A 81 -3.98 22.81 2.88
N THR A 82 -2.66 22.61 2.88
CA THR A 82 -2.01 21.45 3.54
C THR A 82 -2.40 21.30 5.02
N SER A 83 -2.63 22.42 5.70
CA SER A 83 -3.06 22.44 7.11
C SER A 83 -4.43 21.78 7.34
N SER A 84 -5.26 21.67 6.32
CA SER A 84 -6.59 21.05 6.42
C SER A 84 -6.59 19.55 6.07
N TYR A 85 -5.50 18.97 5.57
CA TYR A 85 -5.44 17.57 5.12
C TYR A 85 -5.85 16.56 6.18
N PRO A 86 -5.44 16.69 7.48
CA PRO A 86 -5.85 15.72 8.50
C PRO A 86 -7.38 15.57 8.63
N ASP A 87 -8.11 16.66 8.41
CA ASP A 87 -9.57 16.65 8.53
C ASP A 87 -10.25 16.40 7.17
N SER A 88 -9.79 17.06 6.11
CA SER A 88 -10.44 17.03 4.79
C SER A 88 -10.24 15.70 4.05
N LEU A 89 -9.13 14.99 4.29
CA LEU A 89 -8.82 13.70 3.68
C LEU A 89 -9.21 12.50 4.57
N LYS A 90 -9.72 12.75 5.76
CA LYS A 90 -10.18 11.70 6.67
C LYS A 90 -11.25 10.86 6.01
N GLY A 91 -11.05 9.54 5.98
CA GLY A 91 -11.92 8.57 5.33
C GLY A 91 -11.83 8.52 3.80
N LEU A 92 -11.02 9.39 3.15
CA LEU A 92 -10.66 9.29 1.75
C LEU A 92 -9.30 8.60 1.56
N ALA A 93 -8.37 8.83 2.49
CA ALA A 93 -7.04 8.26 2.47
C ALA A 93 -6.65 7.68 3.84
N SER A 94 -5.68 6.76 3.81
CA SER A 94 -5.07 6.20 5.01
C SER A 94 -4.25 7.24 5.76
N GLN A 95 -4.06 7.05 7.07
CA GLN A 95 -3.25 7.96 7.89
C GLN A 95 -1.81 8.08 7.38
N LYS A 96 -1.27 6.99 6.80
CA LYS A 96 0.05 7.00 6.15
C LYS A 96 0.10 8.04 5.03
N VAL A 97 -0.85 7.98 4.10
CA VAL A 97 -0.93 8.91 2.95
C VAL A 97 -1.14 10.35 3.42
N ILE A 98 -2.02 10.57 4.40
CA ILE A 98 -2.24 11.92 4.97
C ILE A 98 -0.95 12.48 5.56
N ASN A 99 -0.19 11.68 6.31
CA ASN A 99 1.08 12.09 6.89
C ASN A 99 2.13 12.37 5.82
N GLU A 100 2.23 11.55 4.79
CA GLU A 100 3.15 11.75 3.65
C GLU A 100 2.81 13.02 2.89
N LEU A 101 1.54 13.28 2.61
CA LEU A 101 1.09 14.51 1.97
C LEU A 101 1.41 15.74 2.82
N THR A 102 1.23 15.66 4.12
CA THR A 102 1.48 16.79 5.03
C THR A 102 2.98 17.07 5.18
N GLN A 103 3.83 16.05 5.20
CA GLN A 103 5.26 16.19 5.51
C GLN A 103 6.15 16.29 4.27
N THR A 104 5.87 15.50 3.24
CA THR A 104 6.78 15.32 2.09
C THR A 104 6.27 16.02 0.85
N PHE A 105 5.00 15.88 0.53
CA PHE A 105 4.42 16.48 -0.67
C PHE A 105 4.22 17.98 -0.56
N ALA A 106 3.95 18.49 0.64
CA ALA A 106 3.87 19.93 0.88
C ALA A 106 5.16 20.68 0.50
N ALA A 107 6.31 20.02 0.62
CA ALA A 107 7.61 20.60 0.28
C ALA A 107 7.95 20.47 -1.23
N SER A 108 7.37 19.50 -1.95
CA SER A 108 7.72 19.17 -3.34
C SER A 108 6.69 19.61 -4.37
N VAL A 109 5.47 19.90 -3.95
CA VAL A 109 4.38 20.38 -4.80
C VAL A 109 3.94 21.75 -4.31
N THR A 110 4.52 22.79 -4.84
CA THR A 110 3.97 24.12 -4.75
C THR A 110 2.72 24.18 -5.64
N PHE A 111 1.58 23.76 -5.08
CA PHE A 111 0.33 24.21 -5.64
C PHE A 111 0.30 25.72 -5.44
N SER A 112 0.15 26.48 -6.51
CA SER A 112 -0.09 27.92 -6.36
C SER A 112 -1.35 28.07 -5.50
N ASP A 113 -1.25 28.78 -4.38
CA ASP A 113 -2.38 28.99 -3.44
C ASP A 113 -3.65 29.57 -4.10
N LYS A 114 -3.56 29.95 -5.37
CA LYS A 114 -4.65 30.51 -6.16
C LYS A 114 -5.06 29.65 -7.35
N ALA A 115 -4.35 28.56 -7.65
CA ALA A 115 -4.68 27.72 -8.80
C ALA A 115 -5.75 26.69 -8.40
N HIS A 116 -6.86 26.69 -9.13
CA HIS A 116 -7.85 25.62 -9.04
C HIS A 116 -7.42 24.47 -9.95
N TYR A 117 -7.47 23.24 -9.41
CA TYR A 117 -7.15 22.02 -10.14
C TYR A 117 -8.41 21.23 -10.43
N ASP A 118 -8.62 20.95 -11.70
CA ASP A 118 -9.59 19.97 -12.17
C ASP A 118 -8.92 18.59 -12.31
N VAL A 119 -9.72 17.55 -12.24
CA VAL A 119 -9.27 16.17 -12.43
C VAL A 119 -9.92 15.59 -13.68
N PRO A 120 -9.36 15.90 -14.88
CA PRO A 120 -9.95 15.48 -16.16
C PRO A 120 -9.83 13.98 -16.42
N LEU A 121 -8.93 13.28 -15.75
CA LEU A 121 -8.70 11.85 -15.96
C LEU A 121 -8.51 11.11 -14.63
N VAL A 122 -9.32 10.07 -14.43
CA VAL A 122 -9.11 9.01 -13.44
C VAL A 122 -9.27 7.69 -14.18
N GLY A 123 -8.15 7.06 -14.54
CA GLY A 123 -8.11 5.82 -15.31
C GLY A 123 -7.61 4.66 -14.47
N LEU A 124 -8.37 3.57 -14.40
CA LEU A 124 -7.90 2.33 -13.78
C LEU A 124 -6.80 1.72 -14.66
N GLN A 125 -5.60 1.53 -14.09
CA GLN A 125 -4.48 0.89 -14.76
C GLN A 125 -4.41 -0.59 -14.44
N ASN A 126 -4.61 -0.94 -13.17
CA ASN A 126 -4.39 -2.29 -12.69
C ASN A 126 -5.31 -2.65 -11.53
N ALA A 127 -5.49 -3.96 -11.27
CA ALA A 127 -6.29 -4.45 -10.17
C ALA A 127 -5.67 -5.75 -9.63
N TRP A 128 -5.26 -5.75 -8.35
CA TRP A 128 -4.68 -6.90 -7.66
C TRP A 128 -5.37 -7.13 -6.32
N GLY A 129 -6.12 -8.21 -6.21
CA GLY A 129 -6.84 -8.50 -4.96
C GLY A 129 -7.81 -7.39 -4.60
N SER A 130 -7.62 -6.74 -3.46
CA SER A 130 -8.38 -5.58 -3.01
C SER A 130 -7.85 -4.26 -3.56
N ASP A 131 -6.64 -4.24 -4.13
CA ASP A 131 -5.98 -3.02 -4.58
C ASP A 131 -6.36 -2.68 -6.02
N LEU A 132 -6.77 -1.44 -6.23
CA LEU A 132 -7.00 -0.84 -7.53
C LEU A 132 -6.01 0.29 -7.76
N GLU A 133 -5.22 0.19 -8.81
CA GLU A 133 -4.24 1.21 -9.18
C GLU A 133 -4.79 2.13 -10.26
N TYR A 134 -4.75 3.43 -10.01
CA TYR A 134 -5.28 4.47 -10.89
C TYR A 134 -4.17 5.39 -11.38
N LEU A 135 -4.21 5.72 -12.67
CA LEU A 135 -3.56 6.91 -13.21
C LEU A 135 -4.52 8.09 -13.11
N VAL A 136 -4.08 9.15 -12.47
CA VAL A 136 -4.87 10.36 -12.30
C VAL A 136 -4.11 11.56 -12.83
N ILE A 137 -4.79 12.42 -13.59
CA ILE A 137 -4.25 13.70 -14.06
C ILE A 137 -5.04 14.81 -13.38
N ALA A 138 -4.32 15.69 -12.69
CA ALA A 138 -4.83 16.95 -12.18
C ALA A 138 -4.26 18.09 -13.02
N LYS A 139 -5.11 19.02 -13.43
CA LYS A 139 -4.75 20.12 -14.33
C LYS A 139 -5.26 21.45 -13.79
N SER A 140 -4.41 22.46 -13.81
CA SER A 140 -4.78 23.87 -13.67
C SER A 140 -4.49 24.61 -15.00
N ASP A 141 -4.75 25.90 -15.04
CA ASP A 141 -4.46 26.74 -16.21
C ASP A 141 -2.98 26.75 -16.59
N THR A 142 -2.10 26.55 -15.62
CA THR A 142 -0.64 26.69 -15.79
C THR A 142 0.14 25.40 -15.64
N GLN A 143 -0.47 24.34 -15.09
CA GLN A 143 0.25 23.13 -14.72
C GLN A 143 -0.61 21.87 -14.86
N SER A 144 0.01 20.78 -15.32
CA SER A 144 -0.57 19.44 -15.28
C SER A 144 0.32 18.51 -14.45
N VAL A 145 -0.28 17.73 -13.58
CA VAL A 145 0.42 16.77 -12.72
C VAL A 145 -0.26 15.40 -12.83
N ALA A 146 0.55 14.37 -12.96
CA ALA A 146 0.06 12.99 -12.99
C ALA A 146 0.46 12.26 -11.71
N TYR A 147 -0.42 11.37 -11.26
CA TYR A 147 -0.25 10.55 -10.07
C TYR A 147 -0.60 9.10 -10.37
N THR A 148 0.13 8.18 -9.76
CA THR A 148 -0.31 6.81 -9.56
C THR A 148 -0.90 6.71 -8.15
N ILE A 149 -2.11 6.17 -8.02
CA ILE A 149 -2.85 6.10 -6.76
C ILE A 149 -3.34 4.68 -6.56
N THR A 150 -3.01 4.09 -5.42
CA THR A 150 -3.55 2.80 -4.99
C THR A 150 -4.73 3.01 -4.07
N TYR A 151 -5.85 2.39 -4.41
CA TYR A 151 -7.09 2.40 -3.63
C TYR A 151 -7.40 1.00 -3.15
N ASP A 152 -7.55 0.81 -1.84
CA ASP A 152 -7.98 -0.44 -1.23
C ASP A 152 -9.51 -0.50 -1.16
N THR A 153 -10.09 -1.55 -1.76
CA THR A 153 -11.55 -1.74 -1.81
C THR A 153 -12.15 -2.25 -0.51
N ASP A 154 -11.35 -2.91 0.35
CA ASP A 154 -11.78 -3.42 1.65
C ASP A 154 -11.80 -2.28 2.69
N GLU A 155 -10.74 -1.48 2.73
CA GLU A 155 -10.65 -0.28 3.57
C GLU A 155 -11.41 0.92 3.00
N LYS A 156 -11.73 0.89 1.70
CA LYS A 156 -12.42 1.94 0.94
C LYS A 156 -11.71 3.29 0.99
N GLN A 157 -10.37 3.28 0.92
CA GLN A 157 -9.56 4.49 0.99
C GLN A 157 -8.30 4.37 0.13
N VAL A 158 -7.67 5.52 -0.15
CA VAL A 158 -6.37 5.58 -0.79
C VAL A 158 -5.29 5.15 0.21
N THR A 159 -4.48 4.15 -0.16
CA THR A 159 -3.44 3.56 0.69
C THR A 159 -2.03 3.92 0.26
N ASP A 160 -1.86 4.32 -1.02
CA ASP A 160 -0.58 4.78 -1.54
C ASP A 160 -0.77 5.81 -2.66
N MET A 161 0.20 6.71 -2.81
CA MET A 161 0.23 7.70 -3.87
C MET A 161 1.66 8.04 -4.27
N SER A 162 1.91 8.11 -5.58
CA SER A 162 3.18 8.61 -6.11
C SER A 162 2.95 9.60 -7.24
N ARG A 163 3.82 10.60 -7.33
CA ARG A 163 3.82 11.58 -8.41
C ARG A 163 4.62 11.04 -9.59
N LEU A 164 4.05 11.12 -10.78
CA LEU A 164 4.75 10.80 -12.02
C LEU A 164 5.41 12.06 -12.59
N THR A 165 6.70 11.97 -12.90
CA THR A 165 7.39 13.02 -13.63
C THR A 165 7.10 12.83 -15.12
N LEU A 166 6.29 13.71 -15.70
CA LEU A 166 6.04 13.74 -17.14
C LEU A 166 7.26 14.32 -17.82
N LYS A 167 8.14 13.47 -18.37
CA LYS A 167 9.26 13.92 -19.20
C LYS A 167 8.76 14.29 -20.59
N GLY A 168 8.91 15.56 -20.98
CA GLY A 168 9.01 15.94 -22.38
C GLY A 168 7.73 16.18 -23.17
N ALA A 169 6.55 16.30 -22.54
CA ALA A 169 5.34 16.60 -23.29
C ALA A 169 5.10 18.10 -23.59
N PHE A 170 5.83 19.00 -22.94
CA PHE A 170 5.54 20.45 -22.99
C PHE A 170 6.76 21.34 -23.24
N ASP A 171 7.95 20.79 -23.56
CA ASP A 171 9.16 21.58 -23.81
C ASP A 171 9.26 22.16 -25.24
N ASN A 172 8.27 21.99 -26.11
CA ASN A 172 8.30 22.37 -27.51
C ASN A 172 7.31 23.49 -27.92
N GLU A 173 6.75 24.23 -26.98
CA GLU A 173 6.06 25.47 -27.31
C GLU A 173 6.89 26.68 -26.88
N LYS A 174 7.86 27.04 -27.75
CA LYS A 174 8.45 28.37 -27.86
C LYS A 174 8.25 28.86 -29.27
#